data_81169b28f74d794383d82261439cf54c
#
_entry.id   81169b28f74d794383d82261439cf54c
#
_cell.length_a   1.000
_cell.length_b   1.000
_cell.length_c   1.000
_cell.angle_alpha   90.00
_cell.angle_beta   90.00
_cell.angle_gamma   90.00
#
_symmetry.space_group_name_H-M   'P 1'
#
loop_
_entity.id
_entity.type
_entity.pdbx_description
1 polymer ?
#
loop_
_entity_poly.entity_id
_entity_poly.type
_entity_poly.pdbx_seq_one_letter_code
_entity_poly.pdbx_strand_id
1 'polypeptide(L)'
;MRFAVVQFGGSNCDRDVAYILNEVCGIDTDLVWYKEGLSRAYDAVVLPGGFSYGDYLRAGAIAARTRVMDDVRRLARGSGLVLGICNGAQILAESGLVPGVFTVNAYPKFICRPAYLRVERSDTPFTMLYATGDVIRIPIAHREGRYIPPASGSNRRLVTESIAFRFCDAHGNVTPESNPNGSHENITGVLSAAGNVLAMMPHPERASEDILGSCDGRLVFLSMARYLEVNS
;
A
#
# COMPACT_ATOMS: atom_id res chain seq x y z
N MET A 1 -17.73 -1.16 11.55
CA MET A 1 -16.58 -0.92 10.66
C MET A 1 -16.65 -1.90 9.50
N ARG A 2 -16.54 -1.40 8.25
CA ARG A 2 -16.64 -2.23 7.04
C ARG A 2 -15.61 -1.80 6.01
N PHE A 3 -14.91 -2.77 5.43
CA PHE A 3 -13.89 -2.53 4.39
C PHE A 3 -14.38 -2.99 3.01
N ALA A 4 -13.81 -2.41 1.96
CA ALA A 4 -13.97 -2.88 0.59
C ALA A 4 -12.61 -3.22 -0.02
N VAL A 5 -12.50 -4.36 -0.68
CA VAL A 5 -11.38 -4.71 -1.55
C VAL A 5 -11.83 -4.57 -2.99
N VAL A 6 -11.25 -3.63 -3.72
CA VAL A 6 -11.66 -3.35 -5.12
C VAL A 6 -10.96 -4.31 -6.07
N GLN A 7 -11.75 -5.07 -6.83
CA GLN A 7 -11.27 -5.96 -7.88
C GLN A 7 -11.25 -5.23 -9.23
N PHE A 8 -10.09 -5.16 -9.86
CA PHE A 8 -9.95 -4.76 -11.27
C PHE A 8 -9.72 -6.00 -12.15
N GLY A 9 -9.94 -5.86 -13.45
CA GLY A 9 -9.50 -6.90 -14.39
C GLY A 9 -7.98 -7.06 -14.30
N GLY A 10 -7.51 -8.23 -13.83
CA GLY A 10 -6.09 -8.51 -13.59
C GLY A 10 -5.62 -8.31 -12.14
N SER A 11 -6.50 -8.03 -11.18
CA SER A 11 -6.17 -8.18 -9.76
C SER A 11 -5.86 -9.64 -9.44
N ASN A 12 -4.81 -9.88 -8.65
CA ASN A 12 -4.36 -11.24 -8.30
C ASN A 12 -4.45 -11.50 -6.80
N CYS A 13 -4.23 -10.46 -5.98
CA CYS A 13 -4.16 -10.58 -4.52
C CYS A 13 -5.45 -10.13 -3.82
N ASP A 14 -6.51 -9.90 -4.57
CA ASP A 14 -7.79 -9.41 -4.07
C ASP A 14 -8.43 -10.40 -3.07
N ARG A 15 -8.42 -11.69 -3.40
CA ARG A 15 -8.95 -12.73 -2.52
C ARG A 15 -8.06 -12.99 -1.32
N ASP A 16 -6.73 -12.89 -1.47
CA ASP A 16 -5.79 -13.02 -0.36
C ASP A 16 -6.03 -11.90 0.66
N VAL A 17 -6.16 -10.65 0.17
CA VAL A 17 -6.47 -9.49 1.03
C VAL A 17 -7.82 -9.67 1.73
N ALA A 18 -8.87 -10.06 1.00
CA ALA A 18 -10.20 -10.28 1.58
C ALA A 18 -10.19 -11.40 2.63
N TYR A 19 -9.48 -12.50 2.37
CA TYR A 19 -9.29 -13.59 3.33
C TYR A 19 -8.61 -13.10 4.61
N ILE A 20 -7.48 -12.39 4.49
CA ILE A 20 -6.77 -11.89 5.66
C ILE A 20 -7.64 -10.92 6.47
N LEU A 21 -8.37 -10.03 5.81
CA LEU A 21 -9.25 -9.09 6.49
C LEU A 21 -10.40 -9.81 7.21
N ASN A 22 -11.12 -10.70 6.52
CA ASN A 22 -12.28 -11.40 7.10
C ASN A 22 -11.88 -12.47 8.11
N GLU A 23 -11.02 -13.42 7.70
CA GLU A 23 -10.80 -14.66 8.46
C GLU A 23 -9.68 -14.50 9.50
N VAL A 24 -8.64 -13.68 9.21
CA VAL A 24 -7.50 -13.55 10.10
C VAL A 24 -7.62 -12.34 11.03
N CYS A 25 -8.13 -11.21 10.50
CA CYS A 25 -8.28 -9.97 11.26
C CYS A 25 -9.70 -9.77 11.83
N GLY A 26 -10.70 -10.53 11.37
CA GLY A 26 -12.09 -10.40 11.82
C GLY A 26 -12.76 -9.09 11.38
N ILE A 27 -12.34 -8.51 10.26
CA ILE A 27 -12.84 -7.24 9.72
C ILE A 27 -13.85 -7.52 8.62
N ASP A 28 -15.13 -7.10 8.80
CA ASP A 28 -16.18 -7.25 7.78
C ASP A 28 -15.77 -6.59 6.45
N THR A 29 -15.58 -7.40 5.41
CA THR A 29 -14.95 -6.96 4.15
C THR A 29 -15.69 -7.52 2.95
N ASP A 30 -16.08 -6.61 2.03
CA ASP A 30 -16.67 -6.97 0.73
C ASP A 30 -15.60 -6.97 -0.37
N LEU A 31 -15.71 -7.93 -1.31
CA LEU A 31 -15.06 -7.85 -2.62
C LEU A 31 -15.96 -7.03 -3.55
N VAL A 32 -15.45 -5.93 -4.09
CA VAL A 32 -16.20 -5.00 -4.93
C VAL A 32 -15.63 -4.97 -6.34
N TRP A 33 -16.41 -5.40 -7.33
CA TRP A 33 -15.99 -5.28 -8.72
C TRP A 33 -15.99 -3.82 -9.17
N TYR A 34 -14.91 -3.37 -9.78
CA TYR A 34 -14.68 -1.96 -10.12
C TYR A 34 -15.80 -1.28 -10.91
N LYS A 35 -16.63 -2.06 -11.66
CA LYS A 35 -17.77 -1.52 -12.42
C LYS A 35 -18.99 -1.20 -11.55
N GLU A 36 -19.11 -1.84 -10.39
CA GLU A 36 -20.22 -1.65 -9.47
C GLU A 36 -20.07 -0.37 -8.64
N GLY A 37 -18.83 0.11 -8.49
CA GLY A 37 -18.51 1.23 -7.62
C GLY A 37 -18.70 0.90 -6.14
N LEU A 38 -18.45 1.87 -5.28
CA LEU A 38 -18.67 1.74 -3.84
C LEU A 38 -20.15 2.06 -3.53
N SER A 39 -21.02 1.06 -3.71
CA SER A 39 -22.49 1.21 -3.58
C SER A 39 -22.98 1.32 -2.14
N ARG A 40 -22.10 1.08 -1.16
CA ARG A 40 -22.37 1.16 0.29
C ARG A 40 -21.40 2.13 0.95
N ALA A 41 -21.69 2.50 2.19
CA ALA A 41 -20.73 3.21 3.03
C ALA A 41 -19.65 2.24 3.51
N TYR A 42 -18.41 2.56 3.24
CA TYR A 42 -17.23 1.85 3.73
C TYR A 42 -16.36 2.81 4.53
N ASP A 43 -15.74 2.30 5.58
CA ASP A 43 -14.80 3.05 6.42
C ASP A 43 -13.39 3.02 5.83
N ALA A 44 -13.07 1.94 5.09
CA ALA A 44 -11.79 1.80 4.42
C ALA A 44 -11.93 1.06 3.07
N VAL A 45 -10.99 1.36 2.18
CA VAL A 45 -10.84 0.69 0.87
C VAL A 45 -9.42 0.17 0.72
N VAL A 46 -9.29 -1.08 0.25
CA VAL A 46 -8.01 -1.65 -0.16
C VAL A 46 -7.99 -1.87 -1.66
N LEU A 47 -6.97 -1.32 -2.33
CA LEU A 47 -6.63 -1.62 -3.72
C LEU A 47 -5.55 -2.70 -3.70
N PRO A 48 -5.84 -3.93 -4.13
CA PRO A 48 -4.94 -5.06 -3.99
C PRO A 48 -3.83 -5.08 -5.02
N GLY A 49 -2.87 -5.98 -4.83
CA GLY A 49 -1.84 -6.29 -5.81
C GLY A 49 -2.38 -7.04 -7.03
N GLY A 50 -1.61 -7.02 -8.11
CA GLY A 50 -1.93 -7.68 -9.36
C GLY A 50 -1.28 -6.99 -10.56
N PHE A 51 -1.91 -7.17 -11.72
CA PHE A 51 -1.52 -6.59 -13.02
C PHE A 51 -2.77 -6.00 -13.68
N SER A 52 -3.35 -4.97 -13.07
CA SER A 52 -4.61 -4.39 -13.55
C SER A 52 -4.51 -3.99 -15.03
N TYR A 53 -5.43 -4.52 -15.83
CA TYR A 53 -5.45 -4.35 -17.29
C TYR A 53 -4.14 -4.77 -18.00
N GLY A 54 -3.39 -5.75 -17.41
CA GLY A 54 -2.14 -6.26 -17.97
C GLY A 54 -1.00 -5.23 -17.97
N ASP A 55 -1.05 -4.21 -17.10
CA ASP A 55 -0.09 -3.11 -17.01
C ASP A 55 0.10 -2.35 -18.35
N TYR A 56 -0.89 -2.39 -19.25
CA TYR A 56 -0.86 -1.64 -20.49
C TYR A 56 -0.71 -0.14 -20.21
N LEU A 57 0.09 0.55 -21.05
CA LEU A 57 0.61 1.90 -20.93
C LEU A 57 1.67 1.99 -19.83
N ARG A 58 1.32 1.72 -18.60
CA ARG A 58 2.15 1.47 -17.42
C ARG A 58 1.27 0.95 -16.28
N ALA A 59 1.90 0.35 -15.29
CA ALA A 59 1.21 -0.27 -14.18
C ALA A 59 0.28 0.71 -13.45
N GLY A 60 -0.99 0.30 -13.28
CA GLY A 60 -2.02 1.11 -12.62
C GLY A 60 -2.66 2.22 -13.46
N ALA A 61 -2.11 2.61 -14.61
CA ALA A 61 -2.54 3.80 -15.36
C ALA A 61 -4.00 3.74 -15.82
N ILE A 62 -4.47 2.59 -16.33
CA ILE A 62 -5.86 2.42 -16.78
C ILE A 62 -6.80 2.34 -15.57
N ALA A 63 -6.45 1.54 -14.56
CA ALA A 63 -7.25 1.40 -13.34
C ALA A 63 -7.49 2.74 -12.63
N ALA A 64 -6.48 3.60 -12.57
CA ALA A 64 -6.55 4.94 -11.98
C ALA A 64 -7.58 5.88 -12.66
N ARG A 65 -8.04 5.54 -13.86
CA ARG A 65 -9.03 6.31 -14.65
C ARG A 65 -10.44 5.71 -14.60
N THR A 66 -10.62 4.60 -13.90
CA THR A 66 -11.94 3.97 -13.76
C THR A 66 -12.85 4.74 -12.80
N ARG A 67 -14.18 4.60 -13.00
CA ARG A 67 -15.18 5.32 -12.20
C ARG A 67 -15.09 5.03 -10.70
N VAL A 68 -14.74 3.81 -10.31
CA VAL A 68 -14.59 3.45 -8.88
C VAL A 68 -13.54 4.33 -8.18
N MET A 69 -12.54 4.82 -8.91
CA MET A 69 -11.54 5.72 -8.34
C MET A 69 -12.10 7.11 -7.96
N ASP A 70 -13.25 7.51 -8.49
CA ASP A 70 -13.94 8.72 -8.03
C ASP A 70 -14.57 8.50 -6.65
N ASP A 71 -15.10 7.29 -6.41
CA ASP A 71 -15.60 6.89 -5.10
C ASP A 71 -14.44 6.78 -4.08
N VAL A 72 -13.30 6.19 -4.48
CA VAL A 72 -12.09 6.12 -3.65
C VAL A 72 -11.59 7.52 -3.28
N ARG A 73 -11.54 8.45 -4.24
CA ARG A 73 -11.17 9.86 -3.98
C ARG A 73 -12.15 10.54 -3.02
N ARG A 74 -13.45 10.25 -3.17
CA ARG A 74 -14.49 10.81 -2.28
C ARG A 74 -14.32 10.29 -0.85
N LEU A 75 -14.09 8.99 -0.69
CA LEU A 75 -13.84 8.35 0.60
C LEU A 75 -12.58 8.94 1.27
N ALA A 76 -11.50 9.08 0.53
CA ALA A 76 -10.25 9.68 1.03
C ALA A 76 -10.42 11.14 1.48
N ARG A 77 -11.23 11.94 0.77
CA ARG A 77 -11.55 13.31 1.18
C ARG A 77 -12.44 13.38 2.43
N GLY A 78 -13.27 12.37 2.66
CA GLY A 78 -14.16 12.25 3.81
C GLY A 78 -13.53 11.57 5.03
N SER A 79 -12.19 11.51 5.12
CA SER A 79 -11.42 10.88 6.20
C SER A 79 -11.46 9.35 6.24
N GLY A 80 -12.05 8.67 5.27
CA GLY A 80 -11.95 7.23 5.12
C GLY A 80 -10.53 6.79 4.78
N LEU A 81 -10.16 5.55 5.13
CA LEU A 81 -8.82 5.03 4.92
C LEU A 81 -8.69 4.37 3.55
N VAL A 82 -7.56 4.57 2.89
CA VAL A 82 -7.26 3.90 1.61
C VAL A 82 -5.87 3.27 1.66
N LEU A 83 -5.81 1.96 1.44
CA LEU A 83 -4.55 1.21 1.33
C LEU A 83 -4.37 0.72 -0.11
N GLY A 84 -3.25 1.04 -0.74
CA GLY A 84 -2.83 0.46 -2.02
C GLY A 84 -1.63 -0.45 -1.84
N ILE A 85 -1.76 -1.71 -2.25
CA ILE A 85 -0.72 -2.74 -2.14
C ILE A 85 -0.18 -3.04 -3.54
N CYS A 86 1.13 -2.94 -3.75
CA CYS A 86 1.82 -3.25 -5.01
C CYS A 86 1.15 -2.55 -6.21
N ASN A 87 0.39 -3.24 -7.05
CA ASN A 87 -0.37 -2.61 -8.14
C ASN A 87 -1.38 -1.56 -7.62
N GLY A 88 -1.99 -1.79 -6.46
CA GLY A 88 -2.83 -0.79 -5.78
C GLY A 88 -2.06 0.49 -5.45
N ALA A 89 -0.80 0.38 -5.02
CA ALA A 89 0.06 1.55 -4.77
C ALA A 89 0.36 2.33 -6.07
N GLN A 90 0.60 1.62 -7.17
CA GLN A 90 0.77 2.23 -8.50
C GLN A 90 -0.50 2.98 -8.93
N ILE A 91 -1.69 2.38 -8.70
CA ILE A 91 -2.98 3.02 -9.01
C ILE A 91 -3.16 4.31 -8.18
N LEU A 92 -2.81 4.30 -6.89
CA LEU A 92 -2.89 5.49 -6.03
C LEU A 92 -1.95 6.61 -6.51
N ALA A 93 -0.71 6.27 -6.89
CA ALA A 93 0.24 7.23 -7.44
C ALA A 93 -0.25 7.81 -8.78
N GLU A 94 -0.73 6.97 -9.72
CA GLU A 94 -1.29 7.38 -11.01
C GLU A 94 -2.57 8.22 -10.88
N SER A 95 -3.31 8.05 -9.79
CA SER A 95 -4.51 8.85 -9.48
C SER A 95 -4.20 10.15 -8.75
N GLY A 96 -2.94 10.40 -8.37
CA GLY A 96 -2.49 11.58 -7.62
C GLY A 96 -2.93 11.59 -6.15
N LEU A 97 -3.30 10.44 -5.58
CA LEU A 97 -3.72 10.33 -4.18
C LEU A 97 -2.53 10.26 -3.22
N VAL A 98 -1.35 9.89 -3.71
CA VAL A 98 -0.07 9.97 -2.99
C VAL A 98 0.96 10.70 -3.84
N PRO A 99 2.00 11.32 -3.24
CA PRO A 99 3.05 12.01 -4.00
C PRO A 99 3.99 11.02 -4.71
N GLY A 100 4.56 11.43 -5.84
CA GLY A 100 5.53 10.65 -6.59
C GLY A 100 4.92 9.63 -7.53
N VAL A 101 5.77 8.73 -8.04
CA VAL A 101 5.39 7.69 -9.00
C VAL A 101 6.15 6.40 -8.73
N PHE A 102 5.59 5.27 -9.16
CA PHE A 102 6.29 3.99 -9.24
C PHE A 102 6.69 3.70 -10.69
N THR A 103 7.91 3.23 -10.90
CA THR A 103 8.46 2.95 -12.22
C THR A 103 9.23 1.63 -12.23
N VAL A 104 9.75 1.25 -13.39
CA VAL A 104 10.54 0.03 -13.57
C VAL A 104 11.70 -0.01 -12.58
N ASN A 105 11.92 -1.18 -11.94
CA ASN A 105 13.04 -1.42 -11.04
C ASN A 105 14.36 -1.02 -11.71
N ALA A 106 15.36 -0.60 -10.94
CA ALA A 106 16.69 -0.25 -11.45
C ALA A 106 17.31 -1.38 -12.28
N TYR A 107 17.08 -2.63 -11.87
CA TYR A 107 17.21 -3.80 -12.73
C TYR A 107 15.84 -4.18 -13.26
N PRO A 108 15.57 -4.18 -14.57
CA PRO A 108 14.23 -4.35 -15.14
C PRO A 108 13.77 -5.82 -15.10
N LYS A 109 13.94 -6.47 -13.94
CA LYS A 109 13.52 -7.84 -13.65
C LYS A 109 12.43 -7.85 -12.60
N PHE A 110 11.56 -8.83 -12.67
CA PHE A 110 10.61 -9.13 -11.61
C PHE A 110 11.37 -9.64 -10.37
N ILE A 111 11.09 -9.03 -9.22
CA ILE A 111 11.68 -9.39 -7.93
C ILE A 111 10.58 -9.98 -7.08
N CYS A 112 10.74 -11.24 -6.63
CA CYS A 112 9.82 -11.90 -5.71
C CYS A 112 10.64 -12.52 -4.57
N ARG A 113 10.64 -11.86 -3.41
CA ARG A 113 11.36 -12.32 -2.21
C ARG A 113 10.90 -11.59 -0.96
N PRO A 114 11.19 -12.13 0.25
CA PRO A 114 11.06 -11.36 1.49
C PRO A 114 11.97 -10.12 1.45
N ALA A 115 11.49 -9.03 2.05
CA ALA A 115 12.26 -7.80 2.24
C ALA A 115 12.08 -7.31 3.69
N TYR A 116 13.13 -6.71 4.25
CA TYR A 116 13.04 -6.02 5.52
C TYR A 116 12.67 -4.57 5.28
N LEU A 117 11.74 -4.09 6.09
CA LEU A 117 11.25 -2.72 6.07
C LEU A 117 11.46 -2.11 7.44
N ARG A 118 11.91 -0.87 7.47
CA ARG A 118 11.91 -0.06 8.68
C ARG A 118 10.66 0.80 8.71
N VAL A 119 9.97 0.80 9.85
CA VAL A 119 8.84 1.68 10.12
C VAL A 119 9.38 3.08 10.41
N GLU A 120 9.07 4.04 9.55
CA GLU A 120 9.55 5.44 9.70
C GLU A 120 8.63 6.27 10.60
N ARG A 121 7.35 5.90 10.70
CA ARG A 121 6.33 6.59 11.49
C ARG A 121 5.38 5.59 12.13
N SER A 122 5.05 5.78 13.40
CA SER A 122 4.06 5.01 14.15
C SER A 122 2.78 5.80 14.48
N ASP A 123 2.71 7.06 14.05
CA ASP A 123 1.61 7.99 14.30
C ASP A 123 0.61 8.06 13.13
N THR A 124 0.47 6.99 12.37
CA THR A 124 -0.42 6.93 11.21
C THR A 124 -1.50 5.86 11.36
N PRO A 125 -2.64 5.96 10.66
CA PRO A 125 -3.67 4.93 10.68
C PRO A 125 -3.19 3.53 10.30
N PHE A 126 -2.08 3.43 9.56
CA PHE A 126 -1.56 2.18 9.01
C PHE A 126 -0.42 1.57 9.84
N THR A 127 0.12 2.33 10.79
CA THR A 127 1.35 1.95 11.51
C THR A 127 1.27 2.11 13.03
N MET A 128 0.12 2.52 13.56
CA MET A 128 -0.03 2.83 14.99
C MET A 128 0.19 1.65 15.94
N LEU A 129 0.21 0.43 15.42
CA LEU A 129 0.52 -0.78 16.20
C LEU A 129 1.99 -1.22 16.10
N TYR A 130 2.82 -0.46 15.40
CA TYR A 130 4.28 -0.60 15.39
C TYR A 130 4.93 0.51 16.22
N ALA A 131 6.19 0.34 16.56
CA ALA A 131 7.04 1.42 17.02
C ALA A 131 7.87 2.00 15.85
N THR A 132 8.15 3.30 15.89
CA THR A 132 9.10 3.92 14.95
C THR A 132 10.47 3.27 15.11
N GLY A 133 11.05 2.81 14.01
CA GLY A 133 12.29 2.07 13.98
C GLY A 133 12.14 0.55 13.96
N ASP A 134 10.92 0.01 14.16
CA ASP A 134 10.68 -1.43 14.05
C ASP A 134 11.13 -1.94 12.67
N VAL A 135 11.72 -3.14 12.69
CA VAL A 135 12.13 -3.87 11.48
C VAL A 135 11.14 -5.00 11.27
N ILE A 136 10.42 -4.93 10.18
CA ILE A 136 9.38 -5.89 9.80
C ILE A 136 9.76 -6.61 8.51
N ARG A 137 9.32 -7.86 8.36
CA ARG A 137 9.65 -8.71 7.21
C ARG A 137 8.40 -8.97 6.39
N ILE A 138 8.29 -8.28 5.24
CA ILE A 138 7.14 -8.37 4.32
C ILE A 138 7.65 -8.66 2.90
N PRO A 139 7.07 -9.64 2.16
CA PRO A 139 7.53 -9.96 0.81
C PRO A 139 7.16 -8.87 -0.19
N ILE A 140 8.00 -8.77 -1.23
CA ILE A 140 7.76 -7.97 -2.44
C ILE A 140 7.62 -8.88 -3.65
N ALA A 141 6.79 -8.46 -4.63
CA ALA A 141 6.58 -9.20 -5.88
C ALA A 141 6.24 -8.20 -7.01
N HIS A 142 7.27 -7.59 -7.64
CA HIS A 142 7.05 -6.54 -8.64
C HIS A 142 8.21 -6.39 -9.62
N ARG A 143 7.91 -5.88 -10.81
CA ARG A 143 8.87 -5.39 -11.81
C ARG A 143 8.94 -3.85 -11.82
N GLU A 144 7.86 -3.17 -11.42
CA GLU A 144 7.68 -1.72 -11.46
C GLU A 144 7.38 -1.19 -10.05
N GLY A 145 8.33 -1.38 -9.13
CA GLY A 145 8.18 -0.97 -7.72
C GLY A 145 9.12 0.16 -7.28
N ARG A 146 9.92 0.69 -8.20
CA ARG A 146 10.87 1.76 -7.91
C ARG A 146 10.16 3.08 -7.69
N TYR A 147 10.18 3.58 -6.47
CA TYR A 147 9.61 4.87 -6.13
C TYR A 147 10.52 6.03 -6.56
N ILE A 148 9.93 7.03 -7.22
CA ILE A 148 10.55 8.30 -7.57
C ILE A 148 9.69 9.43 -6.98
N PRO A 149 10.26 10.30 -6.12
CA PRO A 149 9.54 11.45 -5.57
C PRO A 149 9.22 12.48 -6.64
N PRO A 150 8.31 13.43 -6.38
CA PRO A 150 8.05 14.55 -7.29
C PRO A 150 9.34 15.33 -7.56
N ALA A 151 9.49 15.85 -8.78
CA ALA A 151 10.61 16.74 -9.13
C ALA A 151 10.63 17.99 -8.23
N SER A 152 11.82 18.46 -7.90
CA SER A 152 12.09 19.52 -6.91
C SER A 152 11.23 20.77 -7.07
N GLY A 153 10.61 21.16 -6.01
CA GLY A 153 9.82 22.34 -5.75
C GLY A 153 9.42 22.33 -4.28
N SER A 154 8.49 23.11 -3.84
CA SER A 154 8.00 23.29 -2.46
C SER A 154 7.62 22.00 -1.68
N ASN A 155 7.84 20.80 -2.22
CA ASN A 155 7.31 19.53 -1.71
C ASN A 155 8.35 18.56 -1.10
N ARG A 156 9.65 18.90 -0.99
CA ARG A 156 10.64 17.96 -0.41
C ARG A 156 10.32 17.63 1.07
N ARG A 157 9.86 18.62 1.83
CA ARG A 157 9.45 18.43 3.23
C ARG A 157 8.21 17.52 3.29
N LEU A 158 7.22 17.73 2.41
CA LEU A 158 6.02 16.88 2.33
C LEU A 158 6.37 15.44 2.02
N VAL A 159 7.36 15.18 1.16
CA VAL A 159 7.80 13.81 0.86
C VAL A 159 8.43 13.17 2.11
N THR A 160 9.29 13.89 2.84
CA THR A 160 9.93 13.35 4.05
C THR A 160 8.91 13.02 5.13
N GLU A 161 7.89 13.87 5.30
CA GLU A 161 6.80 13.68 6.26
C GLU A 161 5.78 12.62 5.82
N SER A 162 5.79 12.20 4.55
CA SER A 162 4.88 11.19 4.00
C SER A 162 5.46 9.77 3.98
N ILE A 163 6.68 9.55 4.44
CA ILE A 163 7.30 8.21 4.38
C ILE A 163 6.81 7.36 5.54
N ALA A 164 6.14 6.25 5.22
CA ALA A 164 5.74 5.25 6.21
C ALA A 164 6.78 4.13 6.37
N PHE A 165 7.35 3.67 5.25
CA PHE A 165 8.28 2.53 5.23
C PHE A 165 9.46 2.75 4.29
N ARG A 166 10.65 2.27 4.71
CA ARG A 166 11.84 2.16 3.86
C ARG A 166 12.34 0.72 3.84
N PHE A 167 12.93 0.30 2.74
CA PHE A 167 13.74 -0.91 2.72
C PHE A 167 14.97 -0.74 3.61
N CYS A 168 15.29 -1.78 4.38
CA CYS A 168 16.45 -1.83 5.27
C CYS A 168 17.08 -3.23 5.26
N ASP A 169 18.18 -3.39 5.95
CA ASP A 169 18.74 -4.69 6.30
C ASP A 169 18.02 -5.30 7.54
N ALA A 170 18.42 -6.50 7.96
CA ALA A 170 17.85 -7.18 9.12
C ALA A 170 18.09 -6.45 10.46
N HIS A 171 18.99 -5.46 10.48
CA HIS A 171 19.32 -4.66 11.64
C HIS A 171 18.69 -3.25 11.61
N GLY A 172 17.86 -2.97 10.58
CA GLY A 172 17.19 -1.69 10.41
C GLY A 172 18.04 -0.61 9.73
N ASN A 173 19.22 -0.95 9.21
CA ASN A 173 20.05 0.02 8.51
C ASN A 173 19.52 0.25 7.08
N VAL A 174 19.26 1.51 6.76
CA VAL A 174 18.84 1.94 5.41
C VAL A 174 20.09 2.24 4.60
N THR A 175 20.50 1.29 3.77
CA THR A 175 21.71 1.39 2.95
C THR A 175 21.39 1.15 1.46
N PRO A 176 22.25 1.54 0.52
CA PRO A 176 22.05 1.20 -0.89
C PRO A 176 21.93 -0.30 -1.14
N GLU A 177 22.65 -1.13 -0.40
CA GLU A 177 22.67 -2.60 -0.55
C GLU A 177 21.36 -3.23 -0.06
N SER A 178 20.67 -2.61 0.88
CA SER A 178 19.34 -3.03 1.37
C SER A 178 18.21 -2.61 0.44
N ASN A 179 18.49 -1.88 -0.64
CA ASN A 179 17.51 -1.40 -1.62
C ASN A 179 17.34 -2.38 -2.78
N PRO A 180 16.28 -3.19 -2.82
CA PRO A 180 16.15 -4.26 -3.83
C PRO A 180 15.80 -3.75 -5.22
N ASN A 181 15.20 -2.56 -5.35
CA ASN A 181 14.61 -2.10 -6.60
C ASN A 181 15.09 -0.72 -7.08
N GLY A 182 15.98 -0.07 -6.31
CA GLY A 182 16.52 1.25 -6.65
C GLY A 182 15.56 2.40 -6.33
N SER A 183 14.59 2.21 -5.45
CA SER A 183 13.73 3.29 -4.95
C SER A 183 14.54 4.43 -4.35
N HIS A 184 14.11 5.66 -4.58
CA HIS A 184 14.73 6.84 -4.00
C HIS A 184 14.77 6.73 -2.47
N GLU A 185 15.97 6.89 -1.88
CA GLU A 185 16.18 6.77 -0.43
C GLU A 185 15.52 5.52 0.21
N ASN A 186 15.48 4.40 -0.51
CA ASN A 186 14.87 3.13 -0.08
C ASN A 186 13.37 3.21 0.21
N ILE A 187 12.67 4.27 -0.20
CA ILE A 187 11.25 4.49 0.09
C ILE A 187 10.41 3.39 -0.56
N THR A 188 9.51 2.76 0.22
CA THR A 188 8.63 1.70 -0.27
C THR A 188 7.19 1.80 0.25
N GLY A 189 6.93 2.72 1.17
CA GLY A 189 5.59 3.08 1.65
C GLY A 189 5.44 4.59 1.78
N VAL A 190 4.43 5.17 1.11
CA VAL A 190 4.21 6.62 1.01
C VAL A 190 2.77 6.97 1.36
N LEU A 191 2.60 7.97 2.22
CA LEU A 191 1.31 8.51 2.67
C LEU A 191 0.86 9.70 1.83
N SER A 192 -0.45 9.90 1.76
CA SER A 192 -1.03 11.17 1.34
C SER A 192 -0.69 12.29 2.33
N ALA A 193 -0.86 13.54 1.90
CA ALA A 193 -0.66 14.70 2.78
C ALA A 193 -1.58 14.69 4.02
N ALA A 194 -2.78 14.11 3.91
CA ALA A 194 -3.72 13.95 5.01
C ALA A 194 -3.41 12.72 5.91
N GLY A 195 -2.48 11.85 5.49
CA GLY A 195 -2.08 10.64 6.24
C GLY A 195 -3.06 9.46 6.18
N ASN A 196 -4.20 9.60 5.51
CA ASN A 196 -5.25 8.59 5.45
C ASN A 196 -5.24 7.72 4.19
N VAL A 197 -4.26 7.91 3.31
CA VAL A 197 -4.00 7.05 2.15
C VAL A 197 -2.56 6.56 2.22
N LEU A 198 -2.36 5.23 2.17
CA LEU A 198 -1.04 4.61 2.11
C LEU A 198 -0.88 3.84 0.79
N ALA A 199 0.19 4.11 0.07
CA ALA A 199 0.67 3.33 -1.06
C ALA A 199 1.94 2.58 -0.65
N MET A 200 1.94 1.23 -0.68
CA MET A 200 3.10 0.41 -0.35
C MET A 200 3.33 -0.71 -1.36
N MET A 201 4.60 -0.93 -1.74
CA MET A 201 4.94 -2.00 -2.68
C MET A 201 5.00 -3.40 -2.06
N PRO A 202 5.42 -3.57 -0.80
CA PRO A 202 5.36 -4.85 -0.11
C PRO A 202 3.93 -5.35 0.09
N HIS A 203 3.78 -6.67 0.22
CA HIS A 203 2.50 -7.38 0.33
C HIS A 203 2.20 -7.78 1.79
N PRO A 204 1.53 -6.94 2.60
CA PRO A 204 1.22 -7.26 3.98
C PRO A 204 0.30 -8.49 4.11
N GLU A 205 -0.58 -8.74 3.14
CA GLU A 205 -1.44 -9.93 3.11
C GLU A 205 -0.65 -11.24 3.02
N ARG A 206 0.57 -11.19 2.50
CA ARG A 206 1.49 -12.35 2.40
C ARG A 206 2.44 -12.47 3.59
N ALA A 207 2.23 -11.68 4.63
CA ALA A 207 2.97 -11.71 5.89
C ALA A 207 1.99 -11.49 7.06
N SER A 208 0.88 -12.25 7.08
CA SER A 208 -0.20 -12.08 8.05
C SER A 208 -0.52 -13.36 8.84
N GLU A 209 0.12 -14.48 8.51
CA GLU A 209 -0.02 -15.78 9.19
C GLU A 209 1.33 -16.48 9.31
N ASP A 210 1.55 -17.24 10.37
CA ASP A 210 2.82 -17.94 10.64
C ASP A 210 3.22 -18.89 9.51
N ILE A 211 2.24 -19.54 8.88
CA ILE A 211 2.48 -20.44 7.74
C ILE A 211 3.11 -19.73 6.53
N LEU A 212 2.92 -18.42 6.41
CA LEU A 212 3.51 -17.58 5.38
C LEU A 212 4.95 -17.13 5.73
N GLY A 213 5.43 -17.48 6.93
CA GLY A 213 6.78 -17.22 7.42
C GLY A 213 6.97 -15.86 8.09
N SER A 214 5.92 -15.03 8.21
CA SER A 214 5.89 -13.79 8.98
C SER A 214 4.43 -13.37 9.24
N CYS A 215 4.20 -12.77 10.42
CA CYS A 215 2.94 -12.11 10.78
C CYS A 215 3.06 -10.57 10.83
N ASP A 216 4.22 -10.04 10.42
CA ASP A 216 4.51 -8.61 10.59
C ASP A 216 3.55 -7.72 9.78
N GLY A 217 3.10 -8.18 8.60
CA GLY A 217 2.17 -7.44 7.76
C GLY A 217 0.76 -7.31 8.31
N ARG A 218 0.33 -8.24 9.17
CA ARG A 218 -1.01 -8.21 9.77
C ARG A 218 -1.28 -6.92 10.54
N LEU A 219 -0.24 -6.37 11.18
CA LEU A 219 -0.39 -5.15 11.98
C LEU A 219 -0.74 -3.92 11.13
N VAL A 220 -0.50 -3.92 9.81
CA VAL A 220 -0.99 -2.85 8.91
C VAL A 220 -2.51 -2.82 8.92
N PHE A 221 -3.16 -3.97 8.74
CA PHE A 221 -4.63 -4.08 8.71
C PHE A 221 -5.24 -3.82 10.08
N LEU A 222 -4.63 -4.38 11.14
CA LEU A 222 -5.08 -4.15 12.51
C LEU A 222 -4.90 -2.70 12.96
N SER A 223 -3.87 -1.99 12.48
CA SER A 223 -3.70 -0.55 12.72
C SER A 223 -4.84 0.25 12.11
N MET A 224 -5.25 -0.07 10.87
CA MET A 224 -6.41 0.57 10.23
C MET A 224 -7.69 0.37 11.04
N ALA A 225 -7.94 -0.87 11.47
CA ALA A 225 -9.11 -1.20 12.28
C ALA A 225 -9.10 -0.44 13.61
N ARG A 226 -7.97 -0.47 14.31
CA ARG A 226 -7.80 0.23 15.59
C ARG A 226 -7.97 1.73 15.47
N TYR A 227 -7.42 2.31 14.41
CA TYR A 227 -7.58 3.75 14.15
C TYR A 227 -9.05 4.13 13.97
N LEU A 228 -9.81 3.37 13.20
CA LEU A 228 -11.24 3.61 12.99
C LEU A 228 -12.05 3.44 14.27
N GLU A 229 -11.73 2.46 15.12
CA GLU A 229 -12.40 2.26 16.40
C GLU A 229 -12.24 3.44 17.37
N VAL A 230 -11.05 4.04 17.40
CA VAL A 230 -10.77 5.14 18.37
C VAL A 230 -11.17 6.51 17.84
N ASN A 231 -11.50 6.64 16.55
CA ASN A 231 -11.91 7.91 15.91
C ASN A 231 -13.35 7.87 15.37
N SER A 232 -14.15 6.86 15.73
CA SER A 232 -15.57 6.71 15.36
C SER A 232 -16.51 7.50 16.27
#